data_8691918b9e601bc6a321a25d5be76e0b
#
_entry.id   8691918b9e601bc6a321a25d5be76e0b
#
_cell.length_a   1.000
_cell.length_b   1.000
_cell.length_c   1.000
_cell.angle_alpha   90.00
_cell.angle_beta   90.00
_cell.angle_gamma   90.00
#
_symmetry.space_group_name_H-M   'P 1'
#
loop_
_entity.id
_entity.type
_entity.pdbx_description
1 polymer ?
#
loop_
_entity_poly.entity_id
_entity_poly.type
_entity_poly.pdbx_seq_one_letter_code
_entity_poly.pdbx_strand_id
1 'polypeptide(L)'
;MPGNAALKLENHSHAQRERLAFIDFCLQYHGAVGRSELMAHFGTAVASSTRDFTLYRELAHENLILRHENKRYYRTDNYQPLFHHEPHAALKTLAHGFGDGLSVTPGQSGFCEDAPDLIAPPQDVLATVSRAISQQQAVRMTYQSLSSGVSERVVVPHSIVNNGQRWHMRGYCRKRGAFRDFVCNRITSVSIDRTDIAEQEHQTSDAEWNEQLTLELIPHPCHSHPEAIALDFNMSRQNNQPVRQLSIRAARAGYLLRHWNVDCSPDHRLPEQEYHLWLRNHNILEHCANAVLAPGYAGTGDEAAPSS
;
A
#
# COMPACT_ATOMS: atom_id res chain seq x y z
N MET A 1 30.38 5.78 4.35
CA MET A 1 29.92 6.34 5.64
C MET A 1 28.89 7.45 5.35
N PRO A 2 27.58 7.26 5.53
CA PRO A 2 26.57 8.31 5.30
C PRO A 2 26.36 9.15 6.57
N GLY A 3 27.43 9.68 7.17
CA GLY A 3 27.35 10.26 8.51
C GLY A 3 27.34 11.79 8.60
N ASN A 4 27.73 12.52 7.55
CA ASN A 4 27.91 13.97 7.66
C ASN A 4 26.82 14.80 6.96
N ALA A 5 26.16 14.29 5.93
CA ALA A 5 25.09 14.97 5.20
C ALA A 5 23.75 14.89 5.94
N ALA A 6 23.42 13.74 6.56
CA ALA A 6 22.19 13.57 7.34
C ALA A 6 22.15 14.52 8.56
N LEU A 7 23.25 14.63 9.31
CA LEU A 7 23.36 15.56 10.44
C LEU A 7 23.26 17.04 10.05
N LYS A 8 23.68 17.40 8.83
CA LYS A 8 23.54 18.77 8.32
C LYS A 8 22.09 19.10 7.96
N LEU A 9 21.31 18.10 7.50
CA LEU A 9 19.89 18.28 7.14
C LEU A 9 18.98 18.51 8.36
N GLU A 10 19.34 17.98 9.54
CA GLU A 10 18.54 18.15 10.76
C GLU A 10 18.43 19.60 11.21
N ASN A 11 19.38 20.46 10.84
CA ASN A 11 19.39 21.88 11.18
C ASN A 11 18.47 22.75 10.30
N HIS A 12 17.79 22.14 9.31
CA HIS A 12 16.92 22.84 8.38
C HIS A 12 15.44 22.59 8.68
N SER A 13 14.58 23.58 8.39
CA SER A 13 13.14 23.44 8.58
C SER A 13 12.57 22.31 7.72
N HIS A 14 11.46 21.71 8.14
CA HIS A 14 10.76 20.65 7.40
C HIS A 14 10.49 21.07 5.94
N ALA A 15 9.90 22.26 5.74
CA ALA A 15 9.63 22.80 4.40
C ALA A 15 10.88 22.98 3.52
N GLN A 16 12.02 23.30 4.12
CA GLN A 16 13.28 23.40 3.39
C GLN A 16 13.81 22.02 3.00
N ARG A 17 13.73 21.03 3.92
CA ARG A 17 14.11 19.65 3.62
C ARG A 17 13.27 19.03 2.50
N GLU A 18 11.96 19.31 2.46
CA GLU A 18 11.10 18.85 1.37
C GLU A 18 11.50 19.44 0.02
N ARG A 19 11.86 20.74 -0.04
CA ARG A 19 12.34 21.35 -1.29
C ARG A 19 13.69 20.79 -1.74
N LEU A 20 14.60 20.49 -0.80
CA LEU A 20 15.86 19.82 -1.12
C LEU A 20 15.63 18.36 -1.59
N ALA A 21 14.69 17.65 -0.99
CA ALA A 21 14.30 16.30 -1.41
C ALA A 21 13.69 16.29 -2.82
N PHE A 22 12.89 17.30 -3.17
CA PHE A 22 12.38 17.48 -4.53
C PHE A 22 13.52 17.71 -5.54
N ILE A 23 14.50 18.56 -5.22
CA ILE A 23 15.66 18.78 -6.09
C ILE A 23 16.42 17.47 -6.29
N ASP A 24 16.68 16.74 -5.21
CA ASP A 24 17.38 15.45 -5.23
C ASP A 24 16.64 14.41 -6.08
N PHE A 25 15.34 14.28 -5.87
CA PHE A 25 14.47 13.40 -6.65
C PHE A 25 14.53 13.71 -8.16
N CYS A 26 14.37 15.00 -8.53
CA CYS A 26 14.42 15.39 -9.92
C CYS A 26 15.80 15.11 -10.56
N LEU A 27 16.88 15.34 -9.84
CA LEU A 27 18.21 14.98 -10.32
C LEU A 27 18.36 13.47 -10.49
N GLN A 28 17.84 12.69 -9.56
CA GLN A 28 17.95 11.22 -9.59
C GLN A 28 17.15 10.61 -10.75
N TYR A 29 15.88 11.00 -10.90
CA TYR A 29 14.93 10.31 -11.77
C TYR A 29 14.65 11.03 -13.10
N HIS A 30 14.76 12.36 -13.15
CA HIS A 30 14.60 13.15 -14.38
C HIS A 30 15.93 13.64 -14.97
N GLY A 31 17.03 13.56 -14.21
CA GLY A 31 18.35 13.99 -14.64
C GLY A 31 18.57 15.50 -14.64
N ALA A 32 17.51 16.31 -14.47
CA ALA A 32 17.61 17.77 -14.46
C ALA A 32 16.45 18.41 -13.69
N VAL A 33 16.69 19.63 -13.16
CA VAL A 33 15.67 20.42 -12.47
C VAL A 33 15.97 21.92 -12.61
N GLY A 34 14.92 22.73 -12.71
CA GLY A 34 15.03 24.19 -12.76
C GLY A 34 14.32 24.88 -11.61
N ARG A 35 14.60 26.17 -11.42
CA ARG A 35 13.90 26.97 -10.41
C ARG A 35 12.41 27.10 -10.69
N SER A 36 12.01 27.11 -11.95
CA SER A 36 10.60 27.17 -12.37
C SER A 36 9.79 25.98 -11.84
N GLU A 37 10.38 24.77 -11.88
CA GLU A 37 9.72 23.56 -11.38
C GLU A 37 9.58 23.60 -9.85
N LEU A 38 10.64 24.02 -9.14
CA LEU A 38 10.58 24.20 -7.69
C LEU A 38 9.54 25.24 -7.27
N MET A 39 9.49 26.36 -7.99
CA MET A 39 8.50 27.42 -7.75
C MET A 39 7.08 26.96 -8.03
N ALA A 40 6.87 26.26 -9.14
CA ALA A 40 5.55 25.73 -9.52
C ALA A 40 5.04 24.73 -8.49
N HIS A 41 5.93 23.88 -7.98
CA HIS A 41 5.56 22.85 -7.02
C HIS A 41 5.27 23.40 -5.61
N PHE A 42 6.12 24.29 -5.09
CA PHE A 42 6.01 24.76 -3.70
C PHE A 42 5.42 26.18 -3.56
N GLY A 43 5.05 26.83 -4.64
CA GLY A 43 4.56 28.21 -4.59
C GLY A 43 5.60 29.23 -4.08
N THR A 44 6.89 28.91 -4.19
CA THR A 44 7.96 29.75 -3.61
C THR A 44 8.39 30.86 -4.55
N ALA A 45 8.91 31.97 -3.97
CA ALA A 45 9.51 33.06 -4.73
C ALA A 45 10.87 32.67 -5.33
N VAL A 46 11.27 33.32 -6.41
CA VAL A 46 12.56 33.12 -7.10
C VAL A 46 13.76 33.16 -6.16
N ALA A 47 13.77 34.13 -5.23
CA ALA A 47 14.85 34.28 -4.26
C ALA A 47 14.97 33.12 -3.29
N SER A 48 13.83 32.52 -2.90
CA SER A 48 13.80 31.33 -2.06
C SER A 48 14.35 30.11 -2.82
N SER A 49 13.85 29.88 -4.03
CA SER A 49 14.32 28.76 -4.89
C SER A 49 15.83 28.89 -5.17
N THR A 50 16.34 30.09 -5.38
CA THR A 50 17.79 30.30 -5.58
C THR A 50 18.59 29.91 -4.33
N ARG A 51 18.11 30.24 -3.13
CA ARG A 51 18.74 29.82 -1.86
C ARG A 51 18.71 28.31 -1.67
N ASP A 52 17.60 27.64 -2.02
CA ASP A 52 17.49 26.20 -1.91
C ASP A 52 18.48 25.47 -2.85
N PHE A 53 18.66 25.92 -4.09
CA PHE A 53 19.70 25.38 -4.98
C PHE A 53 21.13 25.71 -4.50
N THR A 54 21.36 26.87 -3.90
CA THR A 54 22.66 27.18 -3.30
C THR A 54 22.95 26.24 -2.14
N LEU A 55 21.99 26.07 -1.25
CA LEU A 55 22.11 25.15 -0.12
C LEU A 55 22.32 23.69 -0.57
N TYR A 56 21.54 23.22 -1.56
CA TYR A 56 21.72 21.87 -2.10
C TYR A 56 23.15 21.68 -2.63
N ARG A 57 23.68 22.65 -3.33
CA ARG A 57 25.06 22.61 -3.83
C ARG A 57 26.10 22.66 -2.72
N GLU A 58 25.86 23.36 -1.60
CA GLU A 58 26.75 23.33 -0.43
C GLU A 58 26.75 21.96 0.25
N LEU A 59 25.61 21.25 0.26
CA LEU A 59 25.48 19.92 0.86
C LEU A 59 26.03 18.81 -0.05
N ALA A 60 25.88 18.95 -1.38
CA ALA A 60 26.19 17.94 -2.38
C ALA A 60 26.71 18.57 -3.68
N HIS A 61 27.88 19.20 -3.61
CA HIS A 61 28.44 20.03 -4.71
C HIS A 61 28.73 19.24 -5.98
N GLU A 62 29.01 17.95 -5.87
CA GLU A 62 29.28 17.06 -7.00
C GLU A 62 28.02 16.55 -7.69
N ASN A 63 26.83 16.75 -7.11
CA ASN A 63 25.60 16.18 -7.63
C ASN A 63 25.03 16.91 -8.83
N LEU A 64 25.36 18.20 -9.01
CA LEU A 64 24.71 19.02 -10.04
C LEU A 64 25.64 20.02 -10.69
N ILE A 65 25.36 20.32 -11.96
CA ILE A 65 26.00 21.38 -12.74
C ILE A 65 24.94 22.30 -13.36
N LEU A 66 25.12 23.62 -13.25
CA LEU A 66 24.23 24.59 -13.90
C LEU A 66 24.64 24.75 -15.38
N ARG A 67 23.70 24.57 -16.29
CA ARG A 67 23.84 24.95 -17.69
C ARG A 67 23.19 26.31 -17.88
N HIS A 68 24.03 27.29 -18.34
CA HIS A 68 23.59 28.67 -18.46
C HIS A 68 22.65 28.92 -19.64
N GLU A 69 22.69 28.08 -20.66
CA GLU A 69 21.90 28.18 -21.89
C GLU A 69 20.39 28.10 -21.58
N ASN A 70 20.00 27.19 -20.68
CA ASN A 70 18.59 26.94 -20.32
C ASN A 70 18.28 27.21 -18.83
N LYS A 71 19.29 27.66 -18.07
CA LYS A 71 19.16 27.96 -16.62
C LYS A 71 18.67 26.79 -15.77
N ARG A 72 18.99 25.53 -16.19
CA ARG A 72 18.66 24.30 -15.47
C ARG A 72 19.91 23.69 -14.85
N TYR A 73 19.70 22.97 -13.77
CA TYR A 73 20.70 22.16 -13.11
C TYR A 73 20.58 20.72 -13.59
N TYR A 74 21.70 20.13 -13.97
CA TYR A 74 21.79 18.76 -14.48
C TYR A 74 22.55 17.89 -13.52
N ARG A 75 22.12 16.66 -13.39
CA ARG A 75 22.82 15.61 -12.67
C ARG A 75 24.21 15.38 -13.28
N THR A 76 25.21 15.17 -12.44
CA THR A 76 26.57 14.78 -12.86
C THR A 76 26.76 13.27 -12.77
N ASP A 77 27.85 12.75 -13.33
CA ASP A 77 28.20 11.33 -13.23
C ASP A 77 28.62 10.94 -11.81
N ASN A 78 29.05 11.90 -10.98
CA ASN A 78 29.43 11.68 -9.58
C ASN A 78 28.26 11.80 -8.61
N TYR A 79 27.02 11.90 -9.11
CA TYR A 79 25.84 12.06 -8.29
C TYR A 79 25.69 10.94 -7.26
N GLN A 80 25.50 11.36 -6.01
CA GLN A 80 25.10 10.48 -4.91
C GLN A 80 23.87 11.07 -4.22
N PRO A 81 22.77 10.27 -4.06
CA PRO A 81 21.54 10.80 -3.49
C PRO A 81 21.76 11.36 -2.09
N LEU A 82 21.29 12.58 -1.87
CA LEU A 82 21.30 13.22 -0.57
C LEU A 82 20.18 12.69 0.33
N PHE A 83 19.10 12.19 -0.27
CA PHE A 83 17.96 11.57 0.38
C PHE A 83 17.79 10.13 -0.06
N HIS A 84 17.28 9.30 0.84
CA HIS A 84 16.84 7.95 0.47
C HIS A 84 15.43 8.03 -0.13
N HIS A 85 15.30 7.74 -1.41
CA HIS A 85 14.02 7.62 -2.09
C HIS A 85 13.62 6.14 -2.17
N GLU A 86 12.64 5.76 -1.39
CA GLU A 86 12.12 4.40 -1.42
C GLU A 86 11.55 4.10 -2.82
N PRO A 87 11.95 2.99 -3.49
CA PRO A 87 11.63 2.74 -4.90
C PRO A 87 10.13 2.76 -5.24
N HIS A 88 9.30 2.19 -4.36
CA HIS A 88 7.86 2.16 -4.58
C HIS A 88 7.21 3.55 -4.48
N ALA A 89 7.66 4.36 -3.52
CA ALA A 89 7.23 5.75 -3.39
C ALA A 89 7.72 6.59 -4.58
N ALA A 90 8.94 6.34 -5.06
CA ALA A 90 9.48 7.01 -6.22
C ALA A 90 8.68 6.71 -7.49
N LEU A 91 8.30 5.43 -7.74
CA LEU A 91 7.44 5.05 -8.87
C LEU A 91 6.08 5.72 -8.82
N LYS A 92 5.44 5.76 -7.64
CA LYS A 92 4.17 6.50 -7.45
C LYS A 92 4.32 7.98 -7.75
N THR A 93 5.42 8.60 -7.29
CA THR A 93 5.71 10.00 -7.57
C THR A 93 5.92 10.25 -9.07
N LEU A 94 6.60 9.35 -9.77
CA LEU A 94 6.80 9.44 -11.21
C LEU A 94 5.49 9.32 -12.00
N ALA A 95 4.58 8.45 -11.56
CA ALA A 95 3.30 8.21 -12.21
C ALA A 95 2.26 9.31 -11.93
N HIS A 96 2.21 9.82 -10.71
CA HIS A 96 1.15 10.73 -10.26
C HIS A 96 1.62 12.16 -9.98
N GLY A 97 2.91 12.42 -10.03
CA GLY A 97 3.52 13.70 -9.66
C GLY A 97 3.99 13.73 -8.20
N PHE A 98 4.85 14.70 -7.90
CA PHE A 98 5.40 14.90 -6.56
C PHE A 98 4.36 15.59 -5.67
N GLY A 99 3.99 14.97 -4.55
CA GLY A 99 3.02 15.51 -3.58
C GLY A 99 2.47 14.44 -2.66
N ASP A 100 1.66 14.88 -1.71
CA ASP A 100 0.98 14.03 -0.72
C ASP A 100 -0.35 13.42 -1.22
N GLY A 101 -0.69 13.63 -2.50
CA GLY A 101 -1.96 13.19 -3.08
C GLY A 101 -3.16 14.06 -2.69
N LEU A 102 -2.97 15.13 -1.91
CA LEU A 102 -4.05 16.04 -1.50
C LEU A 102 -4.25 17.20 -2.48
N SER A 103 -3.24 17.51 -3.28
CA SER A 103 -3.30 18.52 -4.33
C SER A 103 -2.92 17.91 -5.67
N VAL A 104 -3.68 18.23 -6.71
CA VAL A 104 -3.36 17.87 -8.10
C VAL A 104 -2.13 18.68 -8.52
N THR A 105 -0.96 18.08 -8.44
CA THR A 105 0.27 18.74 -8.87
C THR A 105 0.61 18.34 -10.31
N PRO A 106 0.86 19.27 -11.22
CA PRO A 106 1.38 18.95 -12.53
C PRO A 106 2.78 18.36 -12.41
N GLY A 107 3.01 17.19 -12.95
CA GLY A 107 4.35 16.58 -12.89
C GLY A 107 4.40 15.09 -13.20
N GLN A 108 3.36 14.55 -13.84
CA GLN A 108 3.45 13.19 -14.39
C GLN A 108 4.64 13.12 -15.36
N SER A 109 5.54 12.19 -15.09
CA SER A 109 6.57 11.86 -16.07
C SER A 109 5.88 11.09 -17.20
N GLY A 110 5.88 11.60 -18.42
CA GLY A 110 5.23 10.92 -19.56
C GLY A 110 5.82 9.54 -19.94
N PHE A 111 6.72 9.00 -19.11
CA PHE A 111 7.37 7.70 -19.30
C PHE A 111 7.06 6.69 -18.17
N CYS A 112 6.24 7.05 -17.18
CA CYS A 112 5.85 6.19 -16.06
C CYS A 112 4.34 6.27 -15.89
N GLU A 113 3.68 5.12 -15.96
CA GLU A 113 2.24 4.98 -15.74
C GLU A 113 2.01 3.95 -14.63
N ASP A 114 1.07 4.23 -13.73
CA ASP A 114 0.57 3.28 -12.75
C ASP A 114 -0.74 2.67 -13.24
N ALA A 115 -1.09 1.49 -12.74
CA ALA A 115 -2.39 0.91 -13.02
C ALA A 115 -3.50 1.81 -12.44
N PRO A 116 -4.51 2.19 -13.24
CA PRO A 116 -5.59 3.02 -12.73
C PRO A 116 -6.40 2.27 -11.68
N ASP A 117 -6.74 2.95 -10.58
CA ASP A 117 -7.68 2.42 -9.61
C ASP A 117 -9.06 2.26 -10.27
N LEU A 118 -9.53 1.02 -10.38
CA LEU A 118 -10.86 0.73 -10.91
C LEU A 118 -11.98 1.32 -10.04
N ILE A 119 -11.75 1.44 -8.74
CA ILE A 119 -12.77 1.79 -7.75
C ILE A 119 -12.17 2.66 -6.64
N ALA A 120 -12.76 3.83 -6.42
CA ALA A 120 -12.53 4.64 -5.21
C ALA A 120 -13.76 4.58 -4.28
N PRO A 121 -13.59 4.49 -2.96
CA PRO A 121 -14.72 4.58 -2.02
C PRO A 121 -15.35 5.98 -2.05
N PRO A 122 -16.68 6.10 -1.85
CA PRO A 122 -17.34 7.40 -1.74
C PRO A 122 -16.73 8.21 -0.57
N GLN A 123 -16.49 9.49 -0.83
CA GLN A 123 -15.81 10.38 0.12
C GLN A 123 -16.54 10.52 1.45
N ASP A 124 -17.87 10.62 1.43
CA ASP A 124 -18.72 10.73 2.60
C ASP A 124 -18.71 9.46 3.46
N VAL A 125 -18.70 8.28 2.81
CA VAL A 125 -18.55 6.97 3.47
C VAL A 125 -17.19 6.89 4.15
N LEU A 126 -16.12 7.18 3.42
CA LEU A 126 -14.76 7.13 3.93
C LEU A 126 -14.59 8.07 5.13
N ALA A 127 -15.03 9.32 5.00
CA ALA A 127 -14.94 10.33 6.05
C ALA A 127 -15.74 9.94 7.31
N THR A 128 -16.94 9.39 7.14
CA THR A 128 -17.79 9.00 8.29
C THR A 128 -17.22 7.77 9.00
N VAL A 129 -16.80 6.75 8.24
CA VAL A 129 -16.18 5.53 8.81
C VAL A 129 -14.86 5.88 9.52
N SER A 130 -14.02 6.71 8.91
CA SER A 130 -12.75 7.13 9.50
C SER A 130 -12.94 7.87 10.81
N ARG A 131 -13.90 8.81 10.88
CA ARG A 131 -14.25 9.49 12.14
C ARG A 131 -14.79 8.53 13.19
N ALA A 132 -15.65 7.57 12.79
CA ALA A 132 -16.19 6.58 13.71
C ALA A 132 -15.08 5.74 14.34
N ILE A 133 -14.11 5.30 13.56
CA ILE A 133 -12.94 4.55 14.06
C ILE A 133 -12.11 5.43 15.02
N SER A 134 -11.78 6.65 14.61
CA SER A 134 -10.96 7.57 15.42
C SER A 134 -11.61 7.95 16.73
N GLN A 135 -12.94 8.06 16.77
CA GLN A 135 -13.72 8.43 17.94
C GLN A 135 -14.31 7.24 18.69
N GLN A 136 -13.98 6.00 18.27
CA GLN A 136 -14.52 4.77 18.85
C GLN A 136 -16.05 4.79 18.92
N GLN A 137 -16.70 5.02 17.78
CA GLN A 137 -18.15 5.08 17.65
C GLN A 137 -18.68 4.00 16.71
N ALA A 138 -19.92 3.55 16.93
CA ALA A 138 -20.62 2.70 15.98
C ALA A 138 -21.11 3.52 14.77
N VAL A 139 -21.38 2.83 13.68
CA VAL A 139 -22.04 3.39 12.50
C VAL A 139 -23.32 2.60 12.21
N ARG A 140 -24.35 3.32 11.81
CA ARG A 140 -25.56 2.77 11.18
C ARG A 140 -25.43 2.96 9.69
N MET A 141 -25.58 1.89 8.92
CA MET A 141 -25.40 1.93 7.48
C MET A 141 -26.43 1.08 6.73
N THR A 142 -26.76 1.48 5.50
CA THR A 142 -27.42 0.63 4.52
C THR A 142 -26.36 -0.03 3.64
N TYR A 143 -26.37 -1.36 3.58
CA TYR A 143 -25.36 -2.14 2.89
C TYR A 143 -25.97 -3.03 1.81
N GLN A 144 -25.39 -2.99 0.59
CA GLN A 144 -25.73 -3.83 -0.54
C GLN A 144 -24.87 -5.11 -0.54
N SER A 145 -25.40 -6.22 -0.04
CA SER A 145 -24.72 -7.52 -0.04
C SER A 145 -24.94 -8.26 -1.36
N LEU A 146 -23.93 -9.02 -1.82
CA LEU A 146 -24.09 -9.88 -3.00
C LEU A 146 -25.04 -11.06 -2.72
N SER A 147 -25.05 -11.58 -1.50
CA SER A 147 -25.82 -12.77 -1.14
C SER A 147 -27.19 -12.47 -0.54
N SER A 148 -27.35 -11.34 0.18
CA SER A 148 -28.56 -11.03 0.95
C SER A 148 -29.22 -9.69 0.57
N GLY A 149 -28.78 -9.05 -0.52
CA GLY A 149 -29.34 -7.80 -1.00
C GLY A 149 -29.13 -6.62 -0.03
N VAL A 150 -30.05 -5.67 -0.07
CA VAL A 150 -30.04 -4.46 0.75
C VAL A 150 -30.44 -4.78 2.18
N SER A 151 -29.70 -4.25 3.16
CA SER A 151 -30.06 -4.37 4.56
C SER A 151 -29.38 -3.31 5.42
N GLU A 152 -30.07 -2.90 6.48
CA GLU A 152 -29.49 -2.07 7.53
C GLU A 152 -28.57 -2.87 8.45
N ARG A 153 -27.47 -2.23 8.83
CA ARG A 153 -26.47 -2.75 9.75
C ARG A 153 -26.08 -1.69 10.77
N VAL A 154 -25.84 -2.12 11.99
CA VAL A 154 -25.07 -1.35 12.96
C VAL A 154 -23.74 -2.07 13.13
N VAL A 155 -22.65 -1.35 12.89
CA VAL A 155 -21.29 -1.90 12.90
C VAL A 155 -20.42 -1.01 13.78
N VAL A 156 -19.56 -1.63 14.59
CA VAL A 156 -18.49 -0.96 15.32
C VAL A 156 -17.21 -1.12 14.49
N PRO A 157 -16.84 -0.12 13.68
CA PRO A 157 -15.70 -0.22 12.81
C PRO A 157 -14.40 0.00 13.58
N HIS A 158 -13.35 -0.72 13.23
CA HIS A 158 -12.03 -0.51 13.84
C HIS A 158 -10.89 -0.37 12.83
N SER A 159 -11.10 -0.73 11.55
CA SER A 159 -10.05 -0.62 10.54
C SER A 159 -10.62 -0.41 9.13
N ILE A 160 -9.84 0.30 8.31
CA ILE A 160 -10.05 0.41 6.86
C ILE A 160 -8.89 -0.31 6.18
N VAL A 161 -9.18 -1.24 5.28
CA VAL A 161 -8.20 -2.16 4.70
C VAL A 161 -8.34 -2.22 3.18
N ASN A 162 -7.22 -2.09 2.47
CA ASN A 162 -7.14 -2.40 1.05
C ASN A 162 -6.76 -3.88 0.86
N ASN A 163 -7.51 -4.61 0.05
CA ASN A 163 -7.21 -5.99 -0.31
C ASN A 163 -6.49 -6.13 -1.66
N GLY A 164 -5.99 -5.02 -2.21
CA GLY A 164 -5.35 -4.93 -3.53
C GLY A 164 -6.31 -4.58 -4.68
N GLN A 165 -7.62 -4.78 -4.50
CA GLN A 165 -8.65 -4.44 -5.50
C GLN A 165 -9.62 -3.36 -5.02
N ARG A 166 -9.95 -3.35 -3.71
CA ARG A 166 -10.93 -2.43 -3.14
C ARG A 166 -10.74 -2.27 -1.65
N TRP A 167 -11.30 -1.18 -1.13
CA TRP A 167 -11.25 -0.85 0.28
C TRP A 167 -12.41 -1.49 1.04
N HIS A 168 -12.11 -2.01 2.22
CA HIS A 168 -13.05 -2.62 3.15
C HIS A 168 -13.00 -1.91 4.50
N MET A 169 -14.14 -1.77 5.12
CA MET A 169 -14.28 -1.47 6.54
C MET A 169 -14.38 -2.80 7.29
N ARG A 170 -13.47 -3.06 8.25
CA ARG A 170 -13.59 -4.18 9.19
C ARG A 170 -14.15 -3.69 10.50
N GLY A 171 -15.09 -4.45 11.07
CA GLY A 171 -15.72 -4.11 12.32
C GLY A 171 -16.69 -5.18 12.82
N TYR A 172 -17.15 -5.04 14.06
CA TYR A 172 -18.14 -5.92 14.66
C TYR A 172 -19.53 -5.60 14.12
N CYS A 173 -20.16 -6.56 13.50
CA CYS A 173 -21.53 -6.45 12.97
C CYS A 173 -22.54 -6.92 14.02
N ARG A 174 -23.27 -6.02 14.67
CA ARG A 174 -24.26 -6.36 15.68
C ARG A 174 -25.35 -7.32 15.18
N LYS A 175 -25.77 -7.19 13.92
CA LYS A 175 -26.75 -8.10 13.31
C LYS A 175 -26.24 -9.54 13.19
N ARG A 176 -24.91 -9.72 13.03
CA ARG A 176 -24.28 -11.04 12.87
C ARG A 176 -23.62 -11.56 14.14
N GLY A 177 -23.44 -10.71 15.15
CA GLY A 177 -22.72 -11.05 16.36
C GLY A 177 -21.25 -11.42 16.13
N ALA A 178 -20.60 -10.85 15.09
CA ALA A 178 -19.24 -11.22 14.70
C ALA A 178 -18.54 -10.10 13.93
N PHE A 179 -17.20 -10.15 13.90
CA PHE A 179 -16.39 -9.29 13.05
C PHE A 179 -16.55 -9.66 11.58
N ARG A 180 -16.68 -8.66 10.72
CA ARG A 180 -16.89 -8.80 9.28
C ARG A 180 -16.21 -7.70 8.50
N ASP A 181 -15.95 -8.00 7.23
CA ASP A 181 -15.45 -7.05 6.25
C ASP A 181 -16.59 -6.54 5.37
N PHE A 182 -16.67 -5.23 5.20
CA PHE A 182 -17.67 -4.55 4.39
C PHE A 182 -16.99 -3.74 3.29
N VAL A 183 -17.29 -4.03 2.03
CA VAL A 183 -16.77 -3.25 0.90
C VAL A 183 -17.32 -1.82 0.98
N CYS A 184 -16.45 -0.82 1.07
CA CYS A 184 -16.86 0.58 1.27
C CYS A 184 -17.80 1.07 0.17
N ASN A 185 -17.58 0.67 -1.09
CA ASN A 185 -18.43 1.06 -2.23
C ASN A 185 -19.84 0.44 -2.21
N ARG A 186 -20.10 -0.53 -1.33
CA ARG A 186 -21.43 -1.14 -1.15
C ARG A 186 -22.21 -0.52 0.01
N ILE A 187 -21.65 0.46 0.67
CA ILE A 187 -22.32 1.26 1.69
C ILE A 187 -23.04 2.40 0.96
N THR A 188 -24.36 2.35 0.91
CA THR A 188 -25.18 3.35 0.20
C THR A 188 -25.63 4.52 1.06
N SER A 189 -25.61 4.33 2.39
CA SER A 189 -25.77 5.40 3.37
C SER A 189 -25.05 5.03 4.65
N VAL A 190 -24.52 6.03 5.36
CA VAL A 190 -23.83 5.84 6.63
C VAL A 190 -23.99 7.05 7.54
N SER A 191 -24.18 6.81 8.82
CA SER A 191 -24.24 7.83 9.86
C SER A 191 -23.63 7.31 11.16
N ILE A 192 -23.16 8.21 12.01
CA ILE A 192 -22.69 7.85 13.36
C ILE A 192 -23.88 7.34 14.18
N ASP A 193 -23.70 6.19 14.81
CA ASP A 193 -24.60 5.63 15.79
C ASP A 193 -23.98 5.82 17.19
N ARG A 194 -24.66 6.54 18.07
CA ARG A 194 -24.15 6.92 19.39
C ARG A 194 -24.50 5.91 20.49
N THR A 195 -24.88 4.71 20.12
CA THR A 195 -25.10 3.63 21.08
C THR A 195 -23.78 3.15 21.69
N ASP A 196 -23.80 2.77 22.94
CA ASP A 196 -22.63 2.29 23.65
C ASP A 196 -22.03 1.06 22.96
N ILE A 197 -20.71 0.96 23.05
CA ILE A 197 -19.93 -0.14 22.49
C ILE A 197 -19.60 -1.11 23.62
N ALA A 198 -19.97 -2.37 23.45
CA ALA A 198 -19.65 -3.44 24.39
C ALA A 198 -18.20 -3.93 24.20
N GLU A 199 -17.61 -4.51 25.25
CA GLU A 199 -16.21 -4.95 25.24
C GLU A 199 -15.89 -5.94 24.11
N GLN A 200 -16.80 -6.86 23.80
CA GLN A 200 -16.63 -7.82 22.70
C GLN A 200 -16.70 -7.20 21.30
N GLU A 201 -17.09 -5.92 21.16
CA GLU A 201 -17.19 -5.22 19.88
C GLU A 201 -15.90 -4.46 19.53
N HIS A 202 -14.95 -4.34 20.48
CA HIS A 202 -13.67 -3.66 20.27
C HIS A 202 -12.69 -4.48 19.43
N GLN A 203 -11.76 -3.80 18.76
CA GLN A 203 -10.69 -4.40 17.95
C GLN A 203 -9.90 -5.47 18.74
N THR A 204 -9.68 -5.28 20.03
CA THR A 204 -8.98 -6.24 20.92
C THR A 204 -9.64 -7.61 20.97
N SER A 205 -10.94 -7.68 20.73
CA SER A 205 -11.72 -8.93 20.70
C SER A 205 -11.77 -9.58 19.30
N ASP A 206 -11.19 -8.95 18.27
CA ASP A 206 -11.11 -9.53 16.92
C ASP A 206 -9.89 -10.45 16.82
N ALA A 207 -10.10 -11.74 17.10
CA ALA A 207 -9.03 -12.73 17.11
C ALA A 207 -8.28 -12.80 15.76
N GLU A 208 -8.99 -12.86 14.62
CA GLU A 208 -8.36 -12.92 13.29
C GLU A 208 -7.57 -11.65 12.95
N TRP A 209 -8.00 -10.49 13.45
CA TRP A 209 -7.26 -9.23 13.25
C TRP A 209 -5.97 -9.19 14.07
N ASN A 210 -6.01 -9.74 15.27
CA ASN A 210 -4.88 -9.71 16.21
C ASN A 210 -3.90 -10.86 15.96
N GLU A 211 -4.32 -11.93 15.28
CA GLU A 211 -3.47 -13.02 14.89
C GLU A 211 -2.57 -12.65 13.70
N GLN A 212 -1.27 -12.98 13.80
CA GLN A 212 -0.28 -12.81 12.74
C GLN A 212 0.11 -14.17 12.18
N LEU A 213 0.01 -14.29 10.87
CA LEU A 213 0.44 -15.47 10.12
C LEU A 213 1.74 -15.16 9.39
N THR A 214 2.68 -16.07 9.42
CA THR A 214 3.89 -16.00 8.58
C THR A 214 3.70 -16.90 7.38
N LEU A 215 3.41 -16.31 6.22
CA LEU A 215 3.29 -17.03 4.95
C LEU A 215 4.68 -17.36 4.40
N GLU A 216 4.84 -18.57 3.86
CA GLU A 216 6.05 -19.01 3.18
C GLU A 216 5.74 -19.21 1.68
N LEU A 217 5.98 -18.15 0.91
CA LEU A 217 5.76 -18.18 -0.53
C LEU A 217 7.04 -18.64 -1.23
N ILE A 218 6.91 -19.66 -2.08
CA ILE A 218 7.99 -20.15 -2.92
C ILE A 218 7.57 -20.11 -4.38
N PRO A 219 8.51 -20.16 -5.36
CA PRO A 219 8.14 -20.38 -6.75
C PRO A 219 7.29 -21.63 -6.88
N HIS A 220 6.24 -21.57 -7.70
CA HIS A 220 5.37 -22.72 -7.91
C HIS A 220 6.21 -23.94 -8.38
N PRO A 221 6.06 -25.13 -7.78
CA PRO A 221 6.93 -26.29 -8.01
C PRO A 221 6.99 -26.77 -9.47
N CYS A 222 5.96 -26.49 -10.26
CA CYS A 222 5.91 -26.87 -11.67
C CYS A 222 6.70 -25.93 -12.61
N HIS A 223 7.20 -24.78 -12.14
CA HIS A 223 7.99 -23.88 -12.97
C HIS A 223 9.34 -24.48 -13.33
N SER A 224 9.65 -24.44 -14.62
CA SER A 224 10.97 -24.91 -15.15
C SER A 224 12.12 -23.94 -14.80
N HIS A 225 11.81 -22.66 -14.52
CA HIS A 225 12.79 -21.61 -14.21
C HIS A 225 12.43 -20.86 -12.91
N PRO A 226 12.50 -21.52 -11.75
CA PRO A 226 12.09 -20.92 -10.47
C PRO A 226 12.95 -19.71 -10.07
N GLU A 227 14.17 -19.59 -10.59
CA GLU A 227 15.07 -18.46 -10.31
C GLU A 227 14.53 -17.12 -10.84
N ALA A 228 13.82 -17.13 -11.97
CA ALA A 228 13.19 -15.93 -12.50
C ALA A 228 12.12 -15.41 -11.52
N ILE A 229 11.27 -16.32 -11.01
CA ILE A 229 10.26 -15.98 -10.01
C ILE A 229 10.92 -15.49 -8.70
N ALA A 230 12.03 -16.11 -8.31
CA ALA A 230 12.78 -15.67 -7.13
C ALA A 230 13.30 -14.24 -7.24
N LEU A 231 13.70 -13.81 -8.44
CA LEU A 231 14.11 -12.43 -8.72
C LEU A 231 12.92 -11.48 -8.70
N ASP A 232 11.80 -11.82 -9.36
CA ASP A 232 10.60 -10.99 -9.42
C ASP A 232 10.06 -10.64 -8.04
N PHE A 233 10.12 -11.60 -7.11
CA PHE A 233 9.61 -11.44 -5.74
C PHE A 233 10.70 -11.15 -4.70
N ASN A 234 11.94 -10.88 -5.13
CA ASN A 234 13.08 -10.60 -4.25
C ASN A 234 13.18 -11.63 -3.09
N MET A 235 13.19 -12.92 -3.45
CA MET A 235 13.18 -14.01 -2.49
C MET A 235 14.57 -14.21 -1.86
N SER A 236 14.58 -14.49 -0.57
CA SER A 236 15.79 -14.99 0.13
C SER A 236 15.95 -16.50 -0.08
N ARG A 237 17.16 -17.03 0.18
CA ARG A 237 17.37 -18.47 0.15
C ARG A 237 17.36 -19.07 1.55
N GLN A 238 16.53 -20.09 1.74
CA GLN A 238 16.51 -20.93 2.94
C GLN A 238 16.74 -22.37 2.51
N ASN A 239 17.74 -23.04 3.09
CA ASN A 239 18.13 -24.40 2.70
C ASN A 239 18.30 -24.56 1.18
N ASN A 240 18.93 -23.58 0.55
CA ASN A 240 19.13 -23.49 -0.90
C ASN A 240 17.85 -23.35 -1.76
N GLN A 241 16.68 -23.15 -1.17
CA GLN A 241 15.41 -22.89 -1.87
C GLN A 241 15.02 -21.42 -1.76
N PRO A 242 14.56 -20.79 -2.84
CA PRO A 242 14.04 -19.43 -2.77
C PRO A 242 12.73 -19.40 -1.98
N VAL A 243 12.62 -18.45 -1.05
CA VAL A 243 11.44 -18.25 -0.22
C VAL A 243 11.23 -16.76 0.06
N ARG A 244 9.98 -16.34 0.01
CA ARG A 244 9.52 -15.04 0.51
C ARG A 244 8.68 -15.26 1.76
N GLN A 245 9.17 -14.86 2.91
CA GLN A 245 8.39 -14.84 4.14
C GLN A 245 7.69 -13.50 4.31
N LEU A 246 6.39 -13.54 4.60
CA LEU A 246 5.58 -12.36 4.84
C LEU A 246 4.72 -12.57 6.08
N SER A 247 4.79 -11.64 7.04
CA SER A 247 3.89 -11.62 8.18
C SER A 247 2.67 -10.76 7.86
N ILE A 248 1.48 -11.36 7.96
CA ILE A 248 0.20 -10.71 7.68
C ILE A 248 -0.83 -11.06 8.74
N ARG A 249 -1.86 -10.23 8.90
CA ARG A 249 -3.01 -10.57 9.77
C ARG A 249 -3.84 -11.69 9.16
N ALA A 250 -4.30 -12.65 9.98
CA ALA A 250 -5.16 -13.75 9.55
C ALA A 250 -6.41 -13.24 8.82
N ALA A 251 -7.03 -12.17 9.32
CA ALA A 251 -8.16 -11.49 8.68
C ALA A 251 -7.92 -11.03 7.24
N ARG A 252 -6.68 -11.00 6.76
CA ARG A 252 -6.32 -10.55 5.40
C ARG A 252 -5.83 -11.67 4.50
N ALA A 253 -5.56 -12.85 5.05
CA ALA A 253 -4.83 -13.93 4.36
C ALA A 253 -5.46 -14.32 3.02
N GLY A 254 -6.72 -14.74 3.01
CA GLY A 254 -7.40 -15.18 1.80
C GLY A 254 -7.51 -14.10 0.72
N TYR A 255 -7.72 -12.85 1.13
CA TYR A 255 -7.77 -11.71 0.19
C TYR A 255 -6.43 -11.47 -0.50
N LEU A 256 -5.34 -11.45 0.26
CA LEU A 256 -4.00 -11.19 -0.27
C LEU A 256 -3.49 -12.34 -1.13
N LEU A 257 -3.67 -13.58 -0.69
CA LEU A 257 -3.30 -14.76 -1.45
C LEU A 257 -4.03 -14.81 -2.80
N ARG A 258 -5.31 -14.44 -2.82
CA ARG A 258 -6.06 -14.31 -4.07
C ARG A 258 -5.53 -13.16 -4.94
N HIS A 259 -5.24 -12.00 -4.34
CA HIS A 259 -4.72 -10.84 -5.06
C HIS A 259 -3.37 -11.12 -5.71
N TRP A 260 -2.52 -11.88 -5.03
CA TRP A 260 -1.19 -12.24 -5.50
C TRP A 260 -1.17 -13.48 -6.40
N ASN A 261 -2.32 -14.08 -6.71
CA ASN A 261 -2.45 -15.32 -7.47
C ASN A 261 -1.54 -16.43 -6.92
N VAL A 262 -1.65 -16.70 -5.60
CA VAL A 262 -0.88 -17.76 -4.95
C VAL A 262 -1.68 -19.06 -4.99
N ASP A 263 -1.08 -20.14 -5.49
CA ASP A 263 -1.65 -21.47 -5.32
C ASP A 263 -1.52 -21.89 -3.85
N CYS A 264 -2.65 -22.15 -3.21
CA CYS A 264 -2.75 -22.60 -1.82
C CYS A 264 -3.22 -24.05 -1.71
N SER A 265 -3.23 -24.78 -2.82
CA SER A 265 -3.54 -26.21 -2.80
C SER A 265 -2.41 -27.03 -2.16
N PRO A 266 -2.72 -28.12 -1.45
CA PRO A 266 -1.70 -28.98 -0.85
C PRO A 266 -0.76 -29.64 -1.86
N ASP A 267 -1.26 -29.86 -3.06
CA ASP A 267 -0.64 -30.62 -4.16
C ASP A 267 -0.18 -29.73 -5.33
N HIS A 268 -0.13 -28.39 -5.13
CA HIS A 268 0.27 -27.40 -6.13
C HIS A 268 -0.37 -27.64 -7.52
N ARG A 269 -1.68 -27.90 -7.53
CA ARG A 269 -2.43 -28.34 -8.73
C ARG A 269 -2.89 -27.22 -9.66
N LEU A 270 -2.80 -25.95 -9.24
CA LEU A 270 -3.21 -24.85 -10.09
C LEU A 270 -2.15 -24.58 -11.18
N PRO A 271 -2.54 -24.04 -12.35
CA PRO A 271 -1.63 -23.88 -13.48
C PRO A 271 -0.55 -22.84 -13.17
N GLU A 272 0.71 -23.21 -13.30
CA GLU A 272 1.87 -22.37 -13.01
C GLU A 272 1.95 -21.11 -13.89
N GLN A 273 1.26 -21.07 -15.05
CA GLN A 273 1.19 -19.89 -15.92
C GLN A 273 0.38 -18.75 -15.32
N GLU A 274 -0.58 -19.07 -14.40
CA GLU A 274 -1.39 -18.08 -13.68
C GLU A 274 -0.90 -17.89 -12.26
N TYR A 275 -0.35 -18.96 -11.65
CA TYR A 275 0.04 -19.02 -10.25
C TYR A 275 1.55 -19.21 -10.13
N HIS A 276 2.28 -18.11 -10.23
CA HIS A 276 3.74 -18.16 -10.14
C HIS A 276 4.26 -18.51 -8.75
N LEU A 277 3.42 -18.35 -7.74
CA LEU A 277 3.72 -18.60 -6.34
C LEU A 277 2.90 -19.77 -5.79
N TRP A 278 3.51 -20.54 -4.88
CA TRP A 278 2.86 -21.55 -4.08
C TRP A 278 3.06 -21.29 -2.59
N LEU A 279 2.00 -21.47 -1.81
CA LEU A 279 2.04 -21.37 -0.35
C LEU A 279 2.52 -22.68 0.25
N ARG A 280 3.79 -22.79 0.61
CA ARG A 280 4.40 -23.99 1.13
C ARG A 280 3.77 -24.46 2.44
N ASN A 281 3.46 -23.55 3.35
CA ASN A 281 2.82 -23.83 4.63
C ASN A 281 1.31 -23.59 4.62
N HIS A 282 0.60 -24.13 3.61
CA HIS A 282 -0.82 -23.90 3.35
C HIS A 282 -1.75 -24.24 4.54
N ASN A 283 -1.36 -25.16 5.42
CA ASN A 283 -2.09 -25.52 6.63
C ASN A 283 -2.23 -24.36 7.64
N ILE A 284 -1.40 -23.32 7.53
CA ILE A 284 -1.54 -22.11 8.37
C ILE A 284 -2.90 -21.40 8.18
N LEU A 285 -3.62 -21.71 7.10
CA LEU A 285 -4.91 -21.12 6.76
C LEU A 285 -6.11 -21.81 7.43
N GLU A 286 -5.93 -22.94 8.11
CA GLU A 286 -7.02 -23.77 8.66
C GLU A 286 -7.95 -23.00 9.61
N HIS A 287 -7.45 -21.98 10.28
CA HIS A 287 -8.24 -21.18 11.24
C HIS A 287 -8.69 -19.83 10.68
N CYS A 288 -8.43 -19.55 9.40
CA CYS A 288 -8.80 -18.29 8.79
C CYS A 288 -10.20 -18.35 8.16
N ALA A 289 -11.15 -17.58 8.63
CA ALA A 289 -12.51 -17.55 8.06
C ALA A 289 -12.55 -17.17 6.58
N ASN A 290 -11.57 -16.39 6.11
CA ASN A 290 -11.47 -15.96 4.71
C ASN A 290 -10.56 -16.88 3.84
N ALA A 291 -10.04 -17.97 4.38
CA ALA A 291 -9.20 -18.93 3.64
C ALA A 291 -9.89 -19.48 2.38
N VAL A 292 -11.20 -19.59 2.40
CA VAL A 292 -12.03 -19.98 1.24
C VAL A 292 -11.82 -19.10 0.01
N LEU A 293 -11.29 -17.88 0.19
CA LEU A 293 -10.93 -16.96 -0.91
C LEU A 293 -9.57 -17.27 -1.53
N ALA A 294 -8.72 -18.01 -0.82
CA ALA A 294 -7.37 -18.35 -1.29
C ALA A 294 -7.47 -19.41 -2.41
N PRO A 295 -6.82 -19.17 -3.57
CA PRO A 295 -6.93 -20.07 -4.71
C PRO A 295 -6.44 -21.48 -4.36
N GLY A 296 -7.20 -22.51 -4.74
CA GLY A 296 -6.83 -23.91 -4.52
C GLY A 296 -6.91 -24.40 -3.07
N TYR A 297 -7.20 -23.53 -2.11
CA TYR A 297 -7.38 -23.95 -0.72
C TYR A 297 -8.65 -24.82 -0.59
N ALA A 298 -8.47 -26.06 -0.22
CA ALA A 298 -9.55 -26.94 0.19
C ALA A 298 -9.55 -27.00 1.72
N GLY A 299 -10.58 -26.44 2.35
CA GLY A 299 -10.73 -26.54 3.81
C GLY A 299 -10.69 -27.99 4.28
N THR A 300 -10.31 -28.23 5.51
CA THR A 300 -10.36 -29.54 6.17
C THR A 300 -11.82 -29.92 6.47
N GLY A 301 -12.63 -30.15 5.44
CA GLY A 301 -14.03 -30.51 5.57
C GLY A 301 -14.71 -30.45 4.22
N ASP A 302 -14.86 -31.61 3.63
CA ASP A 302 -15.77 -31.86 2.51
C ASP A 302 -17.21 -31.56 2.97
N GLU A 303 -17.65 -30.31 2.84
CA GLU A 303 -19.07 -29.97 2.79
C GLU A 303 -19.26 -28.85 1.76
N ALA A 304 -20.08 -29.21 0.79
CA ALA A 304 -20.47 -28.55 -0.42
C ALA A 304 -20.46 -27.00 -0.33
N ALA A 305 -19.75 -26.38 -1.28
CA ALA A 305 -19.91 -24.98 -1.61
C ALA A 305 -21.39 -24.66 -1.84
N PRO A 306 -21.96 -23.62 -1.20
CA PRO A 306 -23.21 -23.07 -1.68
C PRO A 306 -22.93 -22.38 -3.02
N SER A 307 -23.46 -22.97 -4.07
CA SER A 307 -23.56 -22.44 -5.42
C SER A 307 -24.11 -21.01 -5.40
N SER A 308 -23.42 -20.13 -6.18
CA SER A 308 -23.78 -18.84 -6.80
C SER A 308 -24.13 -17.67 -5.90
#